data_6574d8ab7c32cdc99c4ff0d6564afc3e
#
_entry.id   6574d8ab7c32cdc99c4ff0d6564afc3e
#
_cell.length_a   1.000
_cell.length_b   1.000
_cell.length_c   1.000
_cell.angle_alpha   90.00
_cell.angle_beta   90.00
_cell.angle_gamma   90.00
#
_symmetry.space_group_name_H-M   'P 1'
#
loop_
_entity.id
_entity.type
_entity.pdbx_description
1 polymer ?
#
loop_
_entity_poly.entity_id
_entity_poly.type
_entity_poly.pdbx_seq_one_letter_code
_entity_poly.pdbx_strand_id
1 'polypeptide(L)'
;PVLIDIPMDVQKSVIDFEYPEKCEIRSYKPTTKGNYVQVRRVMAALEEAEKPLICIGGGVFAAHAENEIRELADLMQIPVITTMMGISVFPDDDQLFCGMIGTHGVKMANAAVNECDVLFLVGARVGDRAVKTPLALEKTTKIIHIDIDPAEIGKNIGADLPLVGDAK
;
A
#
# COMPACT_ATOMS: atom_id res chain seq x y z
N PRO A 1 12.16 -7.36 -13.54
CA PRO A 1 13.31 -7.97 -14.22
C PRO A 1 14.26 -6.88 -14.68
N VAL A 2 15.57 -7.14 -14.57
CA VAL A 2 16.62 -6.25 -15.06
C VAL A 2 17.45 -7.00 -16.10
N LEU A 3 17.68 -6.37 -17.25
CA LEU A 3 18.58 -6.87 -18.29
C LEU A 3 19.86 -6.03 -18.26
N ILE A 4 21.00 -6.69 -18.18
CA ILE A 4 22.31 -6.04 -18.29
C ILE A 4 22.99 -6.60 -19.53
N ASP A 5 23.24 -5.73 -20.51
CA ASP A 5 24.03 -6.05 -21.68
C ASP A 5 25.49 -5.59 -21.46
N ILE A 6 26.41 -6.53 -21.52
CA ILE A 6 27.85 -6.30 -21.36
C ILE A 6 28.56 -6.65 -22.66
N PRO A 7 28.95 -5.65 -23.48
CA PRO A 7 29.68 -5.87 -24.70
C PRO A 7 31.00 -6.62 -24.50
N MET A 8 31.43 -7.37 -25.51
CA MET A 8 32.60 -8.25 -25.40
C MET A 8 33.90 -7.50 -25.07
N ASP A 9 34.09 -6.32 -25.61
CA ASP A 9 35.24 -5.47 -25.33
C ASP A 9 35.30 -5.03 -23.88
N VAL A 10 34.16 -4.69 -23.29
CA VAL A 10 34.01 -4.36 -21.85
C VAL A 10 34.32 -5.57 -20.97
N GLN A 11 33.84 -6.77 -21.36
CA GLN A 11 34.14 -8.00 -20.62
C GLN A 11 35.62 -8.38 -20.61
N LYS A 12 36.38 -7.98 -21.65
CA LYS A 12 37.83 -8.24 -21.78
C LYS A 12 38.69 -7.13 -21.18
N SER A 13 38.10 -6.01 -20.78
CA SER A 13 38.83 -4.90 -20.19
C SER A 13 39.36 -5.24 -18.80
N VAL A 14 40.58 -4.75 -18.54
CA VAL A 14 41.14 -4.81 -17.18
C VAL A 14 40.84 -3.48 -16.52
N ILE A 15 40.29 -3.53 -15.31
CA ILE A 15 39.95 -2.36 -14.50
C ILE A 15 40.49 -2.49 -13.10
N ASP A 16 40.78 -1.38 -12.45
CA ASP A 16 40.95 -1.30 -11.01
C ASP A 16 39.58 -1.18 -10.40
N PHE A 17 39.13 -2.27 -9.76
CA PHE A 17 37.76 -2.35 -9.22
C PHE A 17 37.68 -1.78 -7.81
N GLU A 18 36.84 -0.76 -7.65
CA GLU A 18 36.40 -0.29 -6.35
C GLU A 18 34.88 -0.61 -6.19
N TYR A 19 34.53 -1.20 -5.04
CA TYR A 19 33.11 -1.44 -4.75
C TYR A 19 32.44 -0.12 -4.38
N PRO A 20 31.42 0.34 -5.13
CA PRO A 20 30.76 1.61 -4.83
C PRO A 20 29.99 1.53 -3.52
N GLU A 21 30.23 2.47 -2.60
CA GLU A 21 29.47 2.58 -1.34
C GLU A 21 27.99 2.90 -1.57
N LYS A 22 27.68 3.58 -2.65
CA LYS A 22 26.31 3.94 -3.06
C LYS A 22 26.09 3.62 -4.52
N CYS A 23 24.94 3.05 -4.82
CA CYS A 23 24.51 2.80 -6.20
C CYS A 23 23.44 3.83 -6.58
N GLU A 24 23.74 4.69 -7.55
CA GLU A 24 22.77 5.65 -8.11
C GLU A 24 22.34 5.19 -9.51
N ILE A 25 21.12 4.69 -9.62
CA ILE A 25 20.54 4.32 -10.92
C ILE A 25 19.80 5.53 -11.48
N ARG A 26 20.23 5.97 -12.69
CA ARG A 26 19.75 7.20 -13.32
C ARG A 26 18.23 7.30 -13.45
N SER A 27 17.56 6.17 -13.73
CA SER A 27 16.11 6.09 -13.97
C SER A 27 15.31 5.61 -12.75
N TYR A 28 15.97 5.19 -11.66
CA TYR A 28 15.32 4.68 -10.48
C TYR A 28 15.48 5.65 -9.31
N LYS A 29 14.45 6.47 -9.10
CA LYS A 29 14.39 7.46 -8.02
C LYS A 29 13.01 7.37 -7.34
N PRO A 30 12.79 6.37 -6.49
CA PRO A 30 11.50 6.23 -5.80
C PRO A 30 11.26 7.43 -4.88
N THR A 31 10.02 7.89 -4.86
CA THR A 31 9.58 8.91 -3.90
C THR A 31 9.27 8.21 -2.59
N THR A 32 10.26 8.20 -1.68
CA THR A 32 10.10 7.56 -0.36
C THR A 32 9.40 8.43 0.66
N LYS A 33 9.50 9.76 0.54
CA LYS A 33 8.85 10.69 1.48
C LYS A 33 7.51 11.15 0.94
N GLY A 34 6.44 10.85 1.67
CA GLY A 34 5.11 11.34 1.37
C GLY A 34 5.00 12.87 1.49
N ASN A 35 4.13 13.49 0.68
CA ASN A 35 3.86 14.92 0.77
C ASN A 35 3.08 15.22 2.06
N TYR A 36 3.65 16.04 2.95
CA TYR A 36 3.07 16.37 4.24
C TYR A 36 1.66 17.01 4.16
N VAL A 37 1.38 17.80 3.12
CA VAL A 37 0.04 18.38 2.92
C VAL A 37 -0.98 17.28 2.61
N GLN A 38 -0.58 16.28 1.82
CA GLN A 38 -1.45 15.13 1.54
C GLN A 38 -1.65 14.25 2.78
N VAL A 39 -0.60 14.01 3.57
CA VAL A 39 -0.73 13.29 4.85
C VAL A 39 -1.76 13.96 5.75
N ARG A 40 -1.73 15.30 5.90
CA ARG A 40 -2.73 16.02 6.70
C ARG A 40 -4.15 15.88 6.14
N ARG A 41 -4.32 15.84 4.81
CA ARG A 41 -5.63 15.60 4.19
C ARG A 41 -6.14 14.18 4.44
N VAL A 42 -5.23 13.20 4.40
CA VAL A 42 -5.54 11.80 4.74
C VAL A 42 -6.02 11.70 6.19
N MET A 43 -5.27 12.29 7.13
CA MET A 43 -5.65 12.29 8.54
C MET A 43 -7.02 12.95 8.78
N ALA A 44 -7.25 14.12 8.19
CA ALA A 44 -8.55 14.80 8.30
C ALA A 44 -9.70 13.94 7.74
N ALA A 45 -9.47 13.24 6.61
CA ALA A 45 -10.50 12.38 6.03
C ALA A 45 -10.79 11.15 6.89
N LEU A 46 -9.79 10.59 7.58
CA LEU A 46 -9.98 9.49 8.52
C LEU A 46 -10.69 9.95 9.81
N GLU A 47 -10.39 11.16 10.30
CA GLU A 47 -11.06 11.76 11.48
C GLU A 47 -12.54 12.10 11.22
N GLU A 48 -12.88 12.50 9.99
CA GLU A 48 -14.25 12.82 9.58
C GLU A 48 -15.10 11.60 9.23
N ALA A 49 -14.47 10.43 9.01
CA ALA A 49 -15.15 9.20 8.59
C ALA A 49 -16.01 8.61 9.70
N GLU A 50 -17.20 8.11 9.33
CA GLU A 50 -18.09 7.38 10.28
C GLU A 50 -17.72 5.89 10.33
N LYS A 51 -17.24 5.33 9.21
CA LYS A 51 -16.90 3.91 9.06
C LYS A 51 -15.59 3.74 8.29
N PRO A 52 -14.48 4.27 8.82
CA PRO A 52 -13.17 4.10 8.18
C PRO A 52 -12.72 2.64 8.22
N LEU A 53 -11.98 2.22 7.20
CA LEU A 53 -11.42 0.86 7.08
C LEU A 53 -10.00 0.94 6.52
N ILE A 54 -9.05 0.30 7.19
CA ILE A 54 -7.67 0.17 6.70
C ILE A 54 -7.54 -1.15 5.94
N CYS A 55 -7.02 -1.09 4.71
CA CYS A 55 -6.68 -2.27 3.91
C CYS A 55 -5.16 -2.35 3.71
N ILE A 56 -4.55 -3.36 4.30
CA ILE A 56 -3.11 -3.58 4.28
C ILE A 56 -2.72 -4.50 3.12
N GLY A 57 -1.75 -4.06 2.32
CA GLY A 57 -1.11 -4.87 1.29
C GLY A 57 0.32 -5.28 1.62
N GLY A 58 0.96 -5.97 0.68
CA GLY A 58 2.36 -6.40 0.81
C GLY A 58 3.37 -5.25 0.88
N GLY A 59 2.98 -4.03 0.49
CA GLY A 59 3.81 -2.84 0.60
C GLY A 59 4.13 -2.47 2.05
N VAL A 60 3.22 -2.72 2.99
CA VAL A 60 3.46 -2.50 4.43
C VAL A 60 4.56 -3.43 4.95
N PHE A 61 4.51 -4.72 4.58
CA PHE A 61 5.55 -5.68 4.91
C PHE A 61 6.91 -5.27 4.30
N ALA A 62 6.91 -4.88 3.02
CA ALA A 62 8.14 -4.46 2.34
C ALA A 62 8.77 -3.19 2.95
N ALA A 63 7.95 -2.29 3.50
CA ALA A 63 8.36 -1.07 4.17
C ALA A 63 8.74 -1.29 5.65
N HIS A 64 8.50 -2.47 6.22
CA HIS A 64 8.63 -2.72 7.67
C HIS A 64 7.82 -1.72 8.51
N ALA A 65 6.56 -1.47 8.08
CA ALA A 65 5.65 -0.49 8.68
C ALA A 65 4.53 -1.14 9.53
N GLU A 66 4.75 -2.39 10.01
CA GLU A 66 3.77 -3.15 10.78
C GLU A 66 3.38 -2.43 12.08
N ASN A 67 4.39 -1.88 12.78
CA ASN A 67 4.18 -1.19 14.05
C ASN A 67 3.43 0.13 13.86
N GLU A 68 3.77 0.89 12.83
CA GLU A 68 3.16 2.18 12.52
C GLU A 68 1.68 2.02 12.13
N ILE A 69 1.37 0.99 11.34
CA ILE A 69 -0.02 0.68 10.97
C ILE A 69 -0.82 0.23 12.19
N ARG A 70 -0.23 -0.58 13.06
CA ARG A 70 -0.89 -1.01 14.31
C ARG A 70 -1.15 0.17 15.22
N GLU A 71 -0.16 1.03 15.43
CA GLU A 71 -0.31 2.25 16.24
C GLU A 71 -1.42 3.16 15.69
N LEU A 72 -1.49 3.35 14.38
CA LEU A 72 -2.56 4.13 13.74
C LEU A 72 -3.94 3.51 13.96
N ALA A 73 -4.07 2.19 13.75
CA ALA A 73 -5.32 1.47 13.94
C ALA A 73 -5.79 1.54 15.40
N ASP A 74 -4.88 1.33 16.35
CA ASP A 74 -5.15 1.39 17.79
C ASP A 74 -5.54 2.81 18.23
N LEU A 75 -4.82 3.84 17.76
CA LEU A 75 -5.08 5.23 18.13
C LEU A 75 -6.45 5.71 17.66
N MET A 76 -6.83 5.35 16.44
CA MET A 76 -8.07 5.80 15.81
C MET A 76 -9.21 4.78 15.93
N GLN A 77 -8.95 3.58 16.49
CA GLN A 77 -9.90 2.48 16.60
C GLN A 77 -10.51 2.08 15.25
N ILE A 78 -9.66 2.04 14.20
CA ILE A 78 -10.08 1.72 12.84
C ILE A 78 -9.92 0.23 12.58
N PRO A 79 -10.97 -0.47 12.11
CA PRO A 79 -10.88 -1.87 11.68
C PRO A 79 -9.87 -2.07 10.55
N VAL A 80 -9.21 -3.23 10.57
CA VAL A 80 -8.14 -3.58 9.64
C VAL A 80 -8.49 -4.84 8.86
N ILE A 81 -8.28 -4.78 7.57
CA ILE A 81 -8.35 -5.93 6.65
C ILE A 81 -7.04 -6.07 5.89
N THR A 82 -6.77 -7.26 5.37
CA THR A 82 -5.57 -7.51 4.57
C THR A 82 -5.90 -8.03 3.18
N THR A 83 -5.05 -7.71 2.22
CA THR A 83 -4.97 -8.48 0.98
C THR A 83 -4.20 -9.79 1.24
N MET A 84 -4.18 -10.71 0.28
CA MET A 84 -3.37 -11.94 0.39
C MET A 84 -1.90 -11.65 0.69
N MET A 85 -1.31 -10.61 0.09
CA MET A 85 0.09 -10.22 0.31
C MET A 85 0.32 -9.45 1.62
N GLY A 86 -0.76 -9.04 2.29
CA GLY A 86 -0.72 -8.39 3.60
C GLY A 86 -0.98 -9.35 4.78
N ILE A 87 -1.19 -10.65 4.52
CA ILE A 87 -1.37 -11.64 5.59
C ILE A 87 -0.14 -11.62 6.51
N SER A 88 -0.38 -11.73 7.81
CA SER A 88 0.62 -11.70 8.90
C SER A 88 1.26 -10.32 9.17
N VAL A 89 0.84 -9.25 8.48
CA VAL A 89 1.27 -7.88 8.79
C VAL A 89 0.58 -7.35 10.06
N PHE A 90 -0.67 -7.78 10.28
CA PHE A 90 -1.46 -7.41 11.45
C PHE A 90 -1.75 -8.64 12.31
N PRO A 91 -1.74 -8.57 13.66
CA PRO A 91 -1.99 -9.72 14.53
C PRO A 91 -3.39 -10.32 14.31
N ASP A 92 -3.47 -11.64 14.22
CA ASP A 92 -4.72 -12.36 13.98
C ASP A 92 -5.68 -12.34 15.18
N ASP A 93 -5.16 -12.13 16.38
CA ASP A 93 -5.88 -12.07 17.64
C ASP A 93 -6.26 -10.65 18.08
N ASP A 94 -5.96 -9.65 17.25
CA ASP A 94 -6.32 -8.26 17.51
C ASP A 94 -7.82 -8.03 17.25
N GLN A 95 -8.47 -7.28 18.14
CA GLN A 95 -9.91 -7.00 18.06
C GLN A 95 -10.31 -6.17 16.83
N LEU A 96 -9.38 -5.38 16.29
CA LEU A 96 -9.60 -4.58 15.09
C LEU A 96 -9.40 -5.38 13.80
N PHE A 97 -8.85 -6.59 13.86
CA PHE A 97 -8.58 -7.40 12.68
C PHE A 97 -9.84 -8.09 12.16
N CYS A 98 -10.28 -7.73 10.97
CA CYS A 98 -11.45 -8.31 10.30
C CYS A 98 -11.10 -9.45 9.32
N GLY A 99 -9.82 -9.75 9.10
CA GLY A 99 -9.35 -10.82 8.24
C GLY A 99 -9.01 -10.38 6.81
N MET A 100 -8.85 -11.37 5.93
CA MET A 100 -8.47 -11.16 4.52
C MET A 100 -9.69 -10.89 3.64
N ILE A 101 -9.55 -9.94 2.70
CA ILE A 101 -10.56 -9.66 1.66
C ILE A 101 -10.39 -10.55 0.42
N GLY A 102 -11.41 -10.55 -0.40
CA GLY A 102 -11.40 -11.11 -1.76
C GLY A 102 -12.16 -12.42 -1.91
N THR A 103 -11.96 -13.07 -3.04
CA THR A 103 -12.67 -14.31 -3.42
C THR A 103 -12.46 -15.44 -2.42
N HIS A 104 -11.28 -15.51 -1.83
CA HIS A 104 -10.90 -16.49 -0.79
C HIS A 104 -10.86 -15.87 0.61
N GLY A 105 -11.36 -14.64 0.74
CA GLY A 105 -11.39 -13.92 2.00
C GLY A 105 -12.56 -14.31 2.89
N VAL A 106 -12.57 -13.77 4.10
CA VAL A 106 -13.62 -14.01 5.10
C VAL A 106 -14.82 -13.08 4.88
N LYS A 107 -16.00 -13.54 5.27
CA LYS A 107 -17.25 -12.76 5.09
C LYS A 107 -17.20 -11.41 5.78
N MET A 108 -16.62 -11.34 6.97
CA MET A 108 -16.51 -10.12 7.77
C MET A 108 -15.68 -9.05 7.04
N ALA A 109 -14.51 -9.39 6.52
CA ALA A 109 -13.66 -8.47 5.78
C ALA A 109 -14.33 -7.96 4.49
N ASN A 110 -15.01 -8.87 3.74
CA ASN A 110 -15.74 -8.49 2.54
C ASN A 110 -16.97 -7.62 2.85
N ALA A 111 -17.66 -7.83 3.97
CA ALA A 111 -18.76 -7.00 4.42
C ALA A 111 -18.24 -5.60 4.82
N ALA A 112 -17.16 -5.53 5.58
CA ALA A 112 -16.55 -4.27 6.00
C ALA A 112 -16.19 -3.36 4.80
N VAL A 113 -15.65 -3.93 3.70
CA VAL A 113 -15.36 -3.17 2.47
C VAL A 113 -16.63 -2.59 1.84
N ASN A 114 -17.75 -3.32 1.88
CA ASN A 114 -19.00 -2.84 1.28
C ASN A 114 -19.73 -1.80 2.15
N GLU A 115 -19.39 -1.71 3.43
CA GLU A 115 -20.06 -0.85 4.39
C GLU A 115 -19.25 0.40 4.78
N CYS A 116 -17.94 0.42 4.47
CA CYS A 116 -17.08 1.54 4.80
C CYS A 116 -17.39 2.79 3.95
N ASP A 117 -17.26 3.96 4.57
CA ASP A 117 -17.35 5.26 3.90
C ASP A 117 -15.99 5.80 3.47
N VAL A 118 -14.91 5.35 4.15
CA VAL A 118 -13.51 5.62 3.78
C VAL A 118 -12.74 4.31 3.77
N LEU A 119 -12.12 4.00 2.63
CA LEU A 119 -11.19 2.87 2.47
C LEU A 119 -9.77 3.39 2.32
N PHE A 120 -8.94 3.12 3.33
CA PHE A 120 -7.55 3.52 3.35
C PHE A 120 -6.65 2.36 2.90
N LEU A 121 -6.17 2.42 1.66
CA LEU A 121 -5.29 1.43 1.03
C LEU A 121 -3.84 1.77 1.34
N VAL A 122 -3.12 0.87 1.99
CA VAL A 122 -1.71 1.04 2.35
C VAL A 122 -0.88 -0.06 1.70
N GLY A 123 -0.10 0.30 0.67
CA GLY A 123 0.73 -0.64 -0.08
C GLY A 123 -0.06 -1.81 -0.68
N ALA A 124 -1.30 -1.54 -1.13
CA ALA A 124 -2.26 -2.53 -1.61
C ALA A 124 -2.74 -2.21 -3.02
N ARG A 125 -2.55 -3.12 -3.99
CA ARG A 125 -2.87 -2.89 -5.41
C ARG A 125 -4.34 -3.14 -5.80
N VAL A 126 -5.18 -3.58 -4.92
CA VAL A 126 -6.61 -3.84 -5.12
C VAL A 126 -6.93 -4.46 -6.49
N GLY A 127 -6.41 -5.65 -6.75
CA GLY A 127 -6.72 -6.39 -7.98
C GLY A 127 -8.13 -6.96 -7.97
N ASP A 128 -8.57 -7.49 -9.11
CA ASP A 128 -9.87 -8.11 -9.36
C ASP A 128 -10.25 -9.24 -8.39
N ARG A 129 -9.25 -9.90 -7.82
CA ARG A 129 -9.45 -10.95 -6.81
C ARG A 129 -9.68 -10.42 -5.40
N ALA A 130 -9.27 -9.17 -5.13
CA ALA A 130 -9.47 -8.51 -3.85
C ALA A 130 -10.83 -7.81 -3.78
N VAL A 131 -11.20 -7.05 -4.82
CA VAL A 131 -12.49 -6.35 -4.93
C VAL A 131 -13.15 -6.69 -6.25
N LYS A 132 -14.32 -7.32 -6.19
CA LYS A 132 -15.02 -7.83 -7.38
C LYS A 132 -15.61 -6.72 -8.25
N THR A 133 -16.01 -5.59 -7.66
CA THR A 133 -16.65 -4.48 -8.34
C THR A 133 -16.06 -3.13 -7.90
N PRO A 134 -14.81 -2.80 -8.28
CA PRO A 134 -14.15 -1.57 -7.86
C PRO A 134 -14.96 -0.30 -8.18
N LEU A 135 -15.53 -0.23 -9.39
CA LEU A 135 -16.34 0.93 -9.83
C LEU A 135 -17.62 1.14 -9.02
N ALA A 136 -18.16 0.11 -8.38
CA ALA A 136 -19.30 0.26 -7.49
C ALA A 136 -18.88 0.84 -6.14
N LEU A 137 -17.73 0.41 -5.64
CA LEU A 137 -17.16 0.91 -4.39
C LEU A 137 -16.78 2.40 -4.49
N GLU A 138 -16.19 2.84 -5.59
CA GLU A 138 -15.84 4.25 -5.84
C GLU A 138 -17.02 5.22 -5.74
N LYS A 139 -18.25 4.74 -5.94
CA LYS A 139 -19.45 5.59 -5.88
C LYS A 139 -19.92 5.91 -4.47
N THR A 140 -19.56 5.08 -3.50
CA THR A 140 -20.09 5.13 -2.13
C THR A 140 -19.02 5.32 -1.08
N THR A 141 -17.74 5.10 -1.45
CA THR A 141 -16.61 5.04 -0.53
C THR A 141 -15.51 5.97 -1.01
N LYS A 142 -15.02 6.84 -0.16
CA LYS A 142 -13.83 7.65 -0.42
C LYS A 142 -12.59 6.77 -0.36
N ILE A 143 -11.81 6.76 -1.44
CA ILE A 143 -10.60 5.93 -1.55
C ILE A 143 -9.36 6.76 -1.26
N ILE A 144 -8.63 6.38 -0.23
CA ILE A 144 -7.30 6.90 0.10
C ILE A 144 -6.29 5.83 -0.28
N HIS A 145 -5.27 6.17 -1.05
CA HIS A 145 -4.31 5.18 -1.53
C HIS A 145 -2.87 5.65 -1.34
N ILE A 146 -2.13 4.96 -0.48
CA ILE A 146 -0.69 5.12 -0.30
C ILE A 146 0.04 3.99 -1.03
N ASP A 147 0.95 4.37 -1.90
CA ASP A 147 1.89 3.43 -2.53
C ASP A 147 3.22 4.15 -2.85
N ILE A 148 4.32 3.41 -2.84
CA ILE A 148 5.64 3.92 -3.24
C ILE A 148 5.73 4.07 -4.76
N ASP A 149 4.96 3.26 -5.50
CA ASP A 149 4.88 3.32 -6.95
C ASP A 149 3.68 4.17 -7.39
N PRO A 150 3.91 5.38 -7.94
CA PRO A 150 2.82 6.23 -8.41
C PRO A 150 1.99 5.58 -9.53
N ALA A 151 2.52 4.59 -10.23
CA ALA A 151 1.81 3.87 -11.29
C ALA A 151 0.76 2.87 -10.74
N GLU A 152 0.85 2.48 -9.49
CA GLU A 152 -0.12 1.60 -8.85
C GLU A 152 -1.33 2.38 -8.29
N ILE A 153 -1.13 3.67 -7.96
CA ILE A 153 -2.20 4.52 -7.43
C ILE A 153 -3.23 4.82 -8.51
N GLY A 154 -4.48 4.47 -8.26
CA GLY A 154 -5.58 4.70 -9.21
C GLY A 154 -5.65 3.72 -10.39
N LYS A 155 -4.80 2.69 -10.43
CA LYS A 155 -4.72 1.73 -11.54
C LYS A 155 -5.93 0.78 -11.61
N ASN A 156 -6.34 0.23 -10.48
CA ASN A 156 -7.43 -0.74 -10.40
C ASN A 156 -8.69 -0.15 -9.76
N ILE A 157 -8.53 0.86 -8.92
CA ILE A 157 -9.58 1.61 -8.26
C ILE A 157 -9.16 3.08 -8.20
N GLY A 158 -10.05 4.00 -8.51
CA GLY A 158 -9.77 5.43 -8.45
C GLY A 158 -9.41 5.88 -7.03
N ALA A 159 -8.47 6.79 -6.88
CA ALA A 159 -8.06 7.32 -5.59
C ALA A 159 -8.48 8.79 -5.46
N ASP A 160 -9.34 9.08 -4.46
CA ASP A 160 -9.74 10.47 -4.13
C ASP A 160 -8.60 11.24 -3.47
N LEU A 161 -7.83 10.53 -2.63
CA LEU A 161 -6.65 11.07 -1.96
C LEU A 161 -5.43 10.18 -2.23
N PRO A 162 -4.69 10.44 -3.33
CA PRO A 162 -3.45 9.75 -3.61
C PRO A 162 -2.31 10.26 -2.73
N LEU A 163 -1.49 9.35 -2.21
CA LEU A 163 -0.27 9.67 -1.48
C LEU A 163 0.88 8.78 -1.97
N VAL A 164 1.81 9.38 -2.72
CA VAL A 164 3.03 8.69 -3.16
C VAL A 164 4.06 8.77 -2.05
N GLY A 165 4.52 7.63 -1.56
CA GLY A 165 5.50 7.54 -0.49
C GLY A 165 5.70 6.12 0.00
N ASP A 166 6.72 5.94 0.81
CA ASP A 166 6.92 4.73 1.59
C ASP A 166 5.81 4.61 2.64
N ALA A 167 5.36 3.39 2.94
CA ALA A 167 4.31 3.16 3.92
C ALA A 167 4.76 3.45 5.37
N LYS A 168 6.06 3.51 5.58
CA LYS A 168 6.71 3.90 6.84
C LYS A 168 7.04 5.39 6.80
#